data_4c2e8fee717bbded011e2c4ea6b04dd4
#
_entry.id   4c2e8fee717bbded011e2c4ea6b04dd4
#
_cell.length_a   1.000
_cell.length_b   1.000
_cell.length_c   1.000
_cell.angle_alpha   90.00
_cell.angle_beta   90.00
_cell.angle_gamma   90.00
#
_symmetry.space_group_name_H-M   'P 1'
#
loop_
_entity.id
_entity.type
_entity.pdbx_description
1 polymer ?
#
loop_
_entity_poly.entity_id
_entity_poly.type
_entity_poly.pdbx_seq_one_letter_code
_entity_poly.pdbx_strand_id
1 'polypeptide(L)'
;MKPEIRDWLQNNYFSVAQPVLKNGADIYPLILASQQGRADVVRFLLEQDAALDVVDQYGNNALWAACYADNSDCIGALIHAGVDIDHQNAVSGATALIFAASTGREKVVGQLLAAGADTTLKTHDDFTALDLAATRKILKLLSMLVKSGD
;
A
#
# COMPACT_ATOMS: atom_id res chain seq x y z
N MET A 1 3.78 -16.57 18.96
CA MET A 1 2.77 -15.64 18.41
C MET A 1 2.11 -14.90 19.57
N LYS A 2 2.02 -13.59 19.47
CA LYS A 2 1.37 -12.77 20.49
C LYS A 2 -0.13 -13.03 20.51
N PRO A 3 -0.79 -13.01 21.70
CA PRO A 3 -2.23 -13.28 21.80
C PRO A 3 -3.08 -12.35 20.92
N GLU A 4 -2.71 -11.07 20.81
CA GLU A 4 -3.43 -10.07 20.01
C GLU A 4 -3.42 -10.43 18.52
N ILE A 5 -2.32 -10.98 18.02
CA ILE A 5 -2.19 -11.41 16.62
C ILE A 5 -3.02 -12.67 16.39
N ARG A 6 -2.95 -13.64 17.31
CA ARG A 6 -3.76 -14.85 17.25
C ARG A 6 -5.25 -14.51 17.22
N ASP A 7 -5.69 -13.62 18.11
CA ASP A 7 -7.10 -13.21 18.22
C ASP A 7 -7.53 -12.52 16.91
N TRP A 8 -6.66 -11.67 16.34
CA TRP A 8 -6.96 -11.02 15.08
C TRP A 8 -7.14 -12.04 13.95
N LEU A 9 -6.25 -13.02 13.87
CA LEU A 9 -6.35 -14.08 12.85
C LEU A 9 -7.66 -14.85 12.99
N GLN A 10 -7.98 -15.31 14.20
CA GLN A 10 -9.19 -16.09 14.48
C GLN A 10 -10.46 -15.29 14.22
N ASN A 11 -10.50 -14.03 14.64
CA ASN A 11 -11.65 -13.15 14.46
C ASN A 11 -11.92 -12.81 12.99
N ASN A 12 -10.90 -12.91 12.14
CA ASN A 12 -11.01 -12.68 10.70
C ASN A 12 -11.00 -13.97 9.87
N TYR A 13 -11.19 -15.12 10.55
CA TYR A 13 -11.31 -16.44 9.92
C TYR A 13 -10.06 -16.90 9.18
N PHE A 14 -8.87 -16.42 9.59
CA PHE A 14 -7.60 -16.91 9.08
C PHE A 14 -7.09 -18.10 9.91
N SER A 15 -6.31 -18.97 9.28
CA SER A 15 -5.67 -20.10 9.95
C SER A 15 -4.51 -19.62 10.82
N VAL A 16 -4.51 -20.00 12.10
CA VAL A 16 -3.36 -19.73 12.98
C VAL A 16 -2.14 -20.57 12.58
N ALA A 17 -2.38 -21.77 12.06
CA ALA A 17 -1.31 -22.67 11.61
C ALA A 17 -0.68 -22.22 10.27
N GLN A 18 -1.47 -21.58 9.41
CA GLN A 18 -1.03 -21.08 8.11
C GLN A 18 -1.49 -19.62 7.92
N PRO A 19 -0.92 -18.70 8.71
CA PRO A 19 -1.47 -17.35 8.83
C PRO A 19 -1.33 -16.47 7.59
N VAL A 20 -0.56 -16.89 6.60
CA VAL A 20 -0.35 -16.12 5.37
C VAL A 20 -1.34 -16.46 4.27
N LEU A 21 -2.11 -17.53 4.43
CA LEU A 21 -3.06 -17.97 3.41
C LEU A 21 -4.36 -17.20 3.50
N LYS A 22 -4.98 -17.00 2.35
CA LYS A 22 -6.32 -16.36 2.28
C LYS A 22 -7.37 -17.19 3.01
N ASN A 23 -8.39 -16.53 3.52
CA ASN A 23 -9.48 -17.18 4.24
C ASN A 23 -10.57 -17.69 3.27
N GLY A 24 -11.65 -18.25 3.83
CA GLY A 24 -12.78 -18.76 3.04
C GLY A 24 -13.52 -17.71 2.24
N ALA A 25 -13.36 -16.43 2.57
CA ALA A 25 -13.91 -15.31 1.81
C ALA A 25 -12.96 -14.75 0.74
N ASP A 26 -11.87 -15.46 0.46
CA ASP A 26 -10.86 -15.12 -0.55
C ASP A 26 -10.08 -13.83 -0.21
N ILE A 27 -9.97 -13.52 1.09
CA ILE A 27 -9.25 -12.33 1.60
C ILE A 27 -7.86 -12.75 2.06
N TYR A 28 -6.83 -12.01 1.62
CA TYR A 28 -5.46 -12.20 2.10
C TYR A 28 -5.24 -11.44 3.40
N PRO A 29 -4.65 -12.10 4.41
CA PRO A 29 -4.44 -11.46 5.72
C PRO A 29 -3.53 -10.23 5.63
N LEU A 30 -2.49 -10.25 4.79
CA LEU A 30 -1.59 -9.12 4.64
C LEU A 30 -2.33 -7.87 4.14
N ILE A 31 -3.24 -8.03 3.18
CA ILE A 31 -4.04 -6.92 2.64
C ILE A 31 -5.01 -6.39 3.70
N LEU A 32 -5.71 -7.28 4.39
CA LEU A 32 -6.67 -6.86 5.42
C LEU A 32 -5.98 -6.15 6.58
N ALA A 33 -4.86 -6.70 7.07
CA ALA A 33 -4.08 -6.08 8.14
C ALA A 33 -3.57 -4.70 7.74
N SER A 34 -3.10 -4.55 6.49
CA SER A 34 -2.66 -3.27 5.94
C SER A 34 -3.81 -2.27 5.86
N GLN A 35 -4.97 -2.70 5.39
CA GLN A 35 -6.18 -1.88 5.27
C GLN A 35 -6.68 -1.40 6.63
N GLN A 36 -6.52 -2.20 7.67
CA GLN A 36 -6.92 -1.87 9.04
C GLN A 36 -5.84 -1.09 9.80
N GLY A 37 -4.66 -0.87 9.21
CA GLY A 37 -3.56 -0.19 9.87
C GLY A 37 -2.93 -1.00 11.02
N ARG A 38 -3.05 -2.31 11.00
CA ARG A 38 -2.50 -3.20 12.04
C ARG A 38 -1.04 -3.54 11.74
N ALA A 39 -0.17 -2.57 12.05
CA ALA A 39 1.26 -2.71 11.79
C ALA A 39 1.90 -3.92 12.49
N ASP A 40 1.42 -4.28 13.68
CA ASP A 40 1.87 -5.46 14.42
C ASP A 40 1.60 -6.75 13.63
N VAL A 41 0.41 -6.87 13.08
CA VAL A 41 -0.01 -8.03 12.27
C VAL A 41 0.76 -8.04 10.93
N VAL A 42 0.90 -6.88 10.29
CA VAL A 42 1.66 -6.75 9.04
C VAL A 42 3.09 -7.26 9.24
N ARG A 43 3.78 -6.80 10.27
CA ARG A 43 5.15 -7.25 10.57
C ARG A 43 5.22 -8.74 10.84
N PHE A 44 4.28 -9.26 11.62
CA PHE A 44 4.20 -10.70 11.88
C PHE A 44 4.07 -11.50 10.58
N LEU A 45 3.13 -11.09 9.71
CA LEU A 45 2.89 -11.79 8.44
C LEU A 45 4.12 -11.73 7.52
N LEU A 46 4.80 -10.58 7.48
CA LEU A 46 6.04 -10.44 6.71
C LEU A 46 7.15 -11.35 7.22
N GLU A 47 7.24 -11.54 8.53
CA GLU A 47 8.17 -12.50 9.15
C GLU A 47 7.85 -13.94 8.78
N GLN A 48 6.59 -14.23 8.44
CA GLN A 48 6.11 -15.53 7.98
C GLN A 48 6.18 -15.67 6.46
N ASP A 49 6.92 -14.79 5.78
CA ASP A 49 7.09 -14.80 4.32
C ASP A 49 5.78 -14.67 3.53
N ALA A 50 4.85 -13.84 4.01
CA ALA A 50 3.63 -13.55 3.26
C ALA A 50 3.95 -13.03 1.87
N ALA A 51 3.23 -13.50 0.86
CA ALA A 51 3.41 -13.07 -0.53
C ALA A 51 3.04 -11.59 -0.67
N LEU A 52 3.94 -10.82 -1.28
CA LEU A 52 3.76 -9.37 -1.46
C LEU A 52 2.99 -9.00 -2.73
N ASP A 53 2.92 -9.92 -3.69
CA ASP A 53 2.32 -9.71 -5.01
C ASP A 53 0.82 -10.04 -5.06
N VAL A 54 0.23 -10.46 -3.96
CA VAL A 54 -1.21 -10.72 -3.88
C VAL A 54 -1.99 -9.42 -3.98
N VAL A 55 -3.17 -9.50 -4.60
CA VAL A 55 -4.07 -8.35 -4.79
C VAL A 55 -5.47 -8.69 -4.30
N ASP A 56 -6.24 -7.65 -3.99
CA ASP A 56 -7.65 -7.78 -3.64
C ASP A 56 -8.54 -7.81 -4.90
N GLN A 57 -9.85 -7.82 -4.69
CA GLN A 57 -10.83 -7.85 -5.79
C GLN A 57 -10.78 -6.63 -6.72
N TYR A 58 -10.16 -5.53 -6.28
CA TYR A 58 -10.00 -4.31 -7.06
C TYR A 58 -8.63 -4.22 -7.73
N GLY A 59 -7.77 -5.23 -7.53
CA GLY A 59 -6.42 -5.23 -8.05
C GLY A 59 -5.43 -4.40 -7.25
N ASN A 60 -5.73 -4.13 -5.98
CA ASN A 60 -4.84 -3.39 -5.06
C ASN A 60 -3.94 -4.34 -4.30
N ASN A 61 -2.65 -4.03 -4.20
CA ASN A 61 -1.74 -4.78 -3.35
C ASN A 61 -1.78 -4.25 -1.90
N ALA A 62 -0.98 -4.86 -1.01
CA ALA A 62 -0.95 -4.47 0.39
C ALA A 62 -0.49 -3.02 0.60
N LEU A 63 0.41 -2.51 -0.23
CA LEU A 63 0.87 -1.12 -0.14
C LEU A 63 -0.28 -0.13 -0.38
N TRP A 64 -1.11 -0.39 -1.38
CA TRP A 64 -2.31 0.39 -1.65
C TRP A 64 -3.22 0.43 -0.42
N ALA A 65 -3.46 -0.74 0.18
CA ALA A 65 -4.30 -0.87 1.37
C ALA A 65 -3.74 -0.06 2.55
N ALA A 66 -2.43 -0.10 2.76
CA ALA A 66 -1.76 0.69 3.81
C ALA A 66 -1.83 2.20 3.56
N CYS A 67 -1.76 2.62 2.29
CA CYS A 67 -1.94 4.03 1.91
C CYS A 67 -3.39 4.48 2.15
N TYR A 68 -4.36 3.64 1.85
CA TYR A 68 -5.77 3.89 2.16
C TYR A 68 -5.97 4.07 3.67
N ALA A 69 -5.33 3.25 4.49
CA ALA A 69 -5.37 3.35 5.95
C ALA A 69 -4.61 4.57 6.50
N ASP A 70 -3.83 5.23 5.67
CA ASP A 70 -2.96 6.36 6.04
C ASP A 70 -1.99 5.98 7.17
N ASN A 71 -1.50 4.75 7.16
CA ASN A 71 -0.65 4.21 8.23
C ASN A 71 0.80 4.11 7.78
N SER A 72 1.62 5.06 8.24
CA SER A 72 3.03 5.17 7.87
C SER A 72 3.87 3.97 8.31
N ASP A 73 3.54 3.32 9.43
CA ASP A 73 4.25 2.15 9.92
C ASP A 73 4.03 0.93 9.02
N CYS A 74 2.79 0.70 8.59
CA CYS A 74 2.49 -0.36 7.63
C CYS A 74 3.18 -0.10 6.29
N ILE A 75 3.13 1.13 5.79
CA ILE A 75 3.78 1.53 4.53
C ILE A 75 5.28 1.26 4.61
N GLY A 76 5.93 1.71 5.68
CA GLY A 76 7.36 1.49 5.88
C GLY A 76 7.74 0.02 5.95
N ALA A 77 6.97 -0.80 6.66
CA ALA A 77 7.22 -2.23 6.78
C ALA A 77 7.10 -2.94 5.42
N LEU A 78 6.10 -2.59 4.62
CA LEU A 78 5.89 -3.17 3.30
C LEU A 78 6.99 -2.76 2.31
N ILE A 79 7.38 -1.50 2.33
CA ILE A 79 8.48 -0.99 1.49
C ILE A 79 9.79 -1.70 1.85
N HIS A 80 10.08 -1.83 3.15
CA HIS A 80 11.28 -2.51 3.62
C HIS A 80 11.30 -3.98 3.20
N ALA A 81 10.14 -4.62 3.14
CA ALA A 81 10.00 -6.02 2.71
C ALA A 81 10.14 -6.21 1.20
N GLY A 82 10.14 -5.14 0.41
CA GLY A 82 10.32 -5.20 -1.04
C GLY A 82 9.04 -5.24 -1.86
N VAL A 83 7.94 -4.71 -1.32
CA VAL A 83 6.67 -4.61 -2.06
C VAL A 83 6.87 -3.81 -3.37
N ASP A 84 6.13 -4.14 -4.42
CA ASP A 84 6.14 -3.36 -5.65
C ASP A 84 5.49 -1.99 -5.40
N ILE A 85 6.32 -0.95 -5.29
CA ILE A 85 5.89 0.42 -5.02
C ILE A 85 5.06 0.98 -6.18
N ASP A 86 5.37 0.54 -7.40
CA ASP A 86 4.78 1.06 -8.62
C ASP A 86 3.64 0.20 -9.17
N HIS A 87 3.12 -0.71 -8.37
CA HIS A 87 1.98 -1.55 -8.75
C HIS A 87 0.79 -0.68 -9.17
N GLN A 88 0.26 -0.94 -10.35
CA GLN A 88 -0.89 -0.21 -10.89
C GLN A 88 -2.17 -1.01 -10.65
N ASN A 89 -3.18 -0.36 -10.09
CA ASN A 89 -4.50 -0.96 -9.86
C ASN A 89 -5.12 -1.40 -11.19
N ALA A 90 -5.69 -2.61 -11.22
CA ALA A 90 -6.25 -3.16 -12.44
C ALA A 90 -7.48 -2.38 -12.96
N VAL A 91 -8.22 -1.74 -12.06
CA VAL A 91 -9.45 -1.02 -12.41
C VAL A 91 -9.15 0.36 -12.99
N SER A 92 -8.25 1.12 -12.36
CA SER A 92 -7.97 2.52 -12.75
C SER A 92 -6.60 2.74 -13.35
N GLY A 93 -5.68 1.80 -13.17
CA GLY A 93 -4.27 1.98 -13.53
C GLY A 93 -3.49 2.85 -12.54
N ALA A 94 -4.12 3.29 -11.45
CA ALA A 94 -3.46 4.15 -10.47
C ALA A 94 -2.42 3.39 -9.66
N THR A 95 -1.30 4.06 -9.34
CA THR A 95 -0.32 3.59 -8.37
C THR A 95 -0.70 4.08 -6.97
N ALA A 96 -0.05 3.56 -5.93
CA ALA A 96 -0.21 4.07 -4.58
C ALA A 96 0.13 5.57 -4.50
N LEU A 97 1.16 6.02 -5.23
CA LEU A 97 1.53 7.43 -5.32
C LEU A 97 0.40 8.28 -5.90
N ILE A 98 -0.21 7.84 -6.99
CA ILE A 98 -1.34 8.54 -7.62
C ILE A 98 -2.51 8.64 -6.66
N PHE A 99 -2.84 7.54 -5.98
CA PHE A 99 -3.91 7.51 -4.99
C PHE A 99 -3.63 8.50 -3.84
N ALA A 100 -2.43 8.46 -3.28
CA ALA A 100 -2.05 9.34 -2.17
C ALA A 100 -2.06 10.81 -2.59
N ALA A 101 -1.57 11.12 -3.79
CA ALA A 101 -1.57 12.48 -4.34
C ALA A 101 -2.99 13.00 -4.55
N SER A 102 -3.87 12.20 -5.13
CA SER A 102 -5.26 12.59 -5.45
C SER A 102 -6.14 12.72 -4.21
N THR A 103 -5.77 12.09 -3.11
CA THR A 103 -6.54 12.11 -1.86
C THR A 103 -5.94 13.03 -0.79
N GLY A 104 -4.89 13.76 -1.12
CA GLY A 104 -4.30 14.75 -0.21
C GLY A 104 -3.48 14.17 0.93
N ARG A 105 -2.97 12.96 0.80
CA ARG A 105 -2.17 12.27 1.82
C ARG A 105 -0.69 12.70 1.72
N GLU A 106 -0.39 13.91 2.19
CA GLU A 106 0.92 14.54 2.00
C GLU A 106 2.08 13.74 2.58
N LYS A 107 1.92 13.21 3.79
CA LYS A 107 2.96 12.41 4.45
C LYS A 107 3.22 11.11 3.69
N VAL A 108 2.17 10.46 3.21
CA VAL A 108 2.27 9.23 2.41
C VAL A 108 2.98 9.51 1.09
N VAL A 109 2.63 10.60 0.41
CA VAL A 109 3.31 11.03 -0.82
C VAL A 109 4.81 11.18 -0.56
N GLY A 110 5.19 11.90 0.50
CA GLY A 110 6.60 12.06 0.88
C GLY A 110 7.31 10.73 1.13
N GLN A 111 6.64 9.82 1.82
CA GLN A 111 7.18 8.50 2.14
C GLN A 111 7.40 7.65 0.88
N LEU A 112 6.44 7.66 -0.06
CA LEU A 112 6.54 6.93 -1.32
C LEU A 112 7.64 7.51 -2.22
N LEU A 113 7.75 8.83 -2.30
CA LEU A 113 8.79 9.51 -3.07
C LEU A 113 10.18 9.20 -2.51
N ALA A 114 10.33 9.21 -1.19
CA ALA A 114 11.59 8.87 -0.54
C ALA A 114 12.02 7.42 -0.84
N ALA A 115 11.06 6.55 -1.07
CA ALA A 115 11.30 5.14 -1.42
C ALA A 115 11.51 4.91 -2.92
N GLY A 116 11.46 5.95 -3.74
CA GLY A 116 11.75 5.87 -5.16
C GLY A 116 10.55 5.58 -6.07
N ALA A 117 9.33 5.92 -5.63
CA ALA A 117 8.13 5.74 -6.46
C ALA A 117 8.27 6.46 -7.81
N ASP A 118 7.86 5.79 -8.88
CA ASP A 118 7.91 6.32 -10.24
C ASP A 118 6.81 7.37 -10.45
N THR A 119 7.20 8.62 -10.69
CA THR A 119 6.29 9.74 -10.86
C THR A 119 5.70 9.85 -12.27
N THR A 120 6.19 9.04 -13.21
CA THR A 120 5.79 9.12 -14.63
C THR A 120 4.62 8.22 -15.00
N LEU A 121 4.28 7.27 -14.14
CA LEU A 121 3.19 6.32 -14.41
C LEU A 121 1.84 7.03 -14.44
N LYS A 122 0.96 6.52 -15.28
CA LYS A 122 -0.34 7.14 -15.56
C LYS A 122 -1.48 6.18 -15.29
N THR A 123 -2.64 6.73 -14.91
CA THR A 123 -3.89 5.98 -14.86
C THR A 123 -4.33 5.60 -16.28
N HIS A 124 -5.38 4.78 -16.38
CA HIS A 124 -6.00 4.43 -17.67
C HIS A 124 -6.56 5.66 -18.40
N ASP A 125 -6.87 6.73 -17.66
CA ASP A 125 -7.32 8.02 -18.22
C ASP A 125 -6.16 8.97 -18.52
N ASP A 126 -4.92 8.47 -18.46
CA ASP A 126 -3.71 9.21 -18.86
C ASP A 126 -3.29 10.30 -17.87
N PHE A 127 -3.61 10.16 -16.57
CA PHE A 127 -3.23 11.12 -15.53
C PHE A 127 -2.05 10.61 -14.70
N THR A 128 -1.06 11.49 -14.47
CA THR A 128 0.03 11.24 -13.51
C THR A 128 -0.37 11.68 -12.11
N ALA A 129 0.46 11.38 -11.12
CA ALA A 129 0.29 11.89 -9.75
C ALA A 129 0.30 13.42 -9.72
N LEU A 130 1.16 14.06 -10.52
CA LEU A 130 1.23 15.52 -10.64
C LEU A 130 -0.09 16.10 -11.14
N ASP A 131 -0.68 15.48 -12.17
CA ASP A 131 -1.96 15.94 -12.74
C ASP A 131 -3.09 15.90 -11.70
N LEU A 132 -3.05 14.97 -10.77
CA LEU A 132 -4.11 14.71 -9.79
C LEU A 132 -3.78 15.24 -8.39
N ALA A 133 -2.70 16.00 -8.22
CA ALA A 133 -2.28 16.49 -6.90
C ALA A 133 -3.38 17.33 -6.24
N ALA A 134 -3.88 16.88 -5.10
CA ALA A 134 -5.02 17.48 -4.40
C ALA A 134 -4.64 18.72 -3.58
N THR A 135 -3.36 18.86 -3.19
CA THR A 135 -2.90 19.98 -2.37
C THR A 135 -1.73 20.70 -3.01
N ARG A 136 -1.54 21.94 -2.62
CA ARG A 136 -0.41 22.76 -3.07
C ARG A 136 0.92 22.13 -2.68
N LYS A 137 1.00 21.57 -1.48
CA LYS A 137 2.22 20.91 -0.98
C LYS A 137 2.59 19.69 -1.83
N ILE A 138 1.62 18.86 -2.18
CA ILE A 138 1.82 17.70 -3.04
C ILE A 138 2.25 18.14 -4.44
N LEU A 139 1.56 19.12 -5.00
CA LEU A 139 1.89 19.69 -6.30
C LEU A 139 3.35 20.18 -6.32
N LYS A 140 3.77 20.88 -5.27
CA LYS A 140 5.14 21.39 -5.15
C LYS A 140 6.16 20.24 -5.04
N LEU A 141 5.89 19.22 -4.21
CA LEU A 141 6.78 18.08 -4.05
C LEU A 141 6.99 17.34 -5.38
N LEU A 142 5.91 17.06 -6.09
CA LEU A 142 5.96 16.35 -7.38
C LEU A 142 6.60 17.19 -8.47
N SER A 143 6.32 18.48 -8.51
CA SER A 143 6.90 19.39 -9.51
C SER A 143 8.42 19.49 -9.36
N MET A 144 8.93 19.50 -8.16
CA MET A 144 10.38 19.54 -7.90
C MET A 144 11.07 18.28 -8.42
N LEU A 145 10.45 17.10 -8.23
CA LEU A 145 11.01 15.84 -8.68
C LEU A 145 10.93 15.65 -10.19
N VAL A 146 9.84 16.06 -10.81
CA VAL A 146 9.70 16.02 -12.27
C VAL A 146 10.77 16.90 -12.94
N LYS A 147 11.10 18.05 -12.37
CA LYS A 147 12.16 18.93 -12.90
C LYS A 147 13.55 18.35 -12.71
N SER A 148 13.81 17.68 -11.58
CA SER A 148 15.15 17.16 -11.25
C SER A 148 15.39 15.75 -11.81
N GLY A 149 14.35 15.02 -12.17
CA GLY A 149 14.43 13.66 -12.67
C GLY A 149 14.67 13.52 -14.17
N ASP A 150 14.73 14.61 -14.86
CA ASP A 150 14.94 14.63 -16.33
C ASP A 150 16.44 14.49 -16.71
#